data_652ed57ca0fa5fc47c84614728cda5fd
#
_entry.id   652ed57ca0fa5fc47c84614728cda5fd
#
_cell.length_a   1.000
_cell.length_b   1.000
_cell.length_c   1.000
_cell.angle_alpha   90.00
_cell.angle_beta   90.00
_cell.angle_gamma   90.00
#
_symmetry.space_group_name_H-M   'P 1'
#
loop_
_entity.id
_entity.type
_entity.pdbx_description
1 polymer ?
#
loop_
_entity_poly.entity_id
_entity_poly.type
_entity_poly.pdbx_seq_one_letter_code
_entity_poly.pdbx_strand_id
1 'polypeptide(L)'
;KGVIMDPKTYKFDTLSLHAGYQPSKNAGSRQVPIYQTTSYMFDDVDHAAALFNLERGGHIYSRMSNPTVQVLEERVCALEGGTAALATASGMSAIFLTIMTLCNAGDHMVVSSQLYGGTVNLFRLTLPKFGIKTTFVKPRDTEGFKKAIQPNTKGIFGELVGNPGNELMNMPEVSNIAKEAGIPLIIDSTYQTPYLCRPFEHGADL
;
A
#
# COMPACT_ATOMS: atom_id res chain seq x y z
N LYS A 1 29.99 -7.66 16.39
CA LYS A 1 28.76 -6.82 16.52
C LYS A 1 28.63 -6.08 15.21
N GLY A 2 27.73 -6.53 14.32
CA GLY A 2 27.43 -5.81 13.08
C GLY A 2 26.81 -4.47 13.43
N VAL A 3 27.30 -3.40 12.83
CA VAL A 3 26.70 -2.07 12.93
C VAL A 3 25.36 -2.16 12.23
N ILE A 4 24.26 -2.12 12.99
CA ILE A 4 22.91 -1.94 12.43
C ILE A 4 22.87 -0.45 12.07
N MET A 5 23.11 -0.14 10.80
CA MET A 5 22.98 1.22 10.31
C MET A 5 21.49 1.54 10.13
N ASP A 6 21.11 2.77 10.46
CA ASP A 6 19.73 3.25 10.25
C ASP A 6 19.42 3.20 8.74
N PRO A 7 18.38 2.47 8.31
CA PRO A 7 17.99 2.40 6.91
C PRO A 7 17.79 3.78 6.26
N LYS A 8 17.40 4.79 7.04
CA LYS A 8 17.23 6.18 6.59
C LYS A 8 18.51 6.82 6.06
N THR A 9 19.70 6.27 6.38
CA THR A 9 20.99 6.78 5.93
C THR A 9 21.48 6.14 4.63
N TYR A 10 20.79 5.10 4.13
CA TYR A 10 21.19 4.41 2.92
C TYR A 10 20.70 5.11 1.66
N LYS A 11 21.51 5.05 0.59
CA LYS A 11 21.08 5.41 -0.75
C LYS A 11 20.13 4.35 -1.32
N PHE A 12 19.37 4.73 -2.32
CA PHE A 12 18.34 3.88 -2.96
C PHE A 12 18.87 2.48 -3.34
N ASP A 13 20.04 2.42 -4.01
CA ASP A 13 20.65 1.16 -4.44
C ASP A 13 20.98 0.24 -3.26
N THR A 14 21.45 0.81 -2.15
CA THR A 14 21.73 0.05 -0.93
C THR A 14 20.43 -0.44 -0.27
N LEU A 15 19.39 0.40 -0.23
CA LEU A 15 18.07 0.00 0.26
C LEU A 15 17.48 -1.13 -0.56
N SER A 16 17.59 -1.07 -1.89
CA SER A 16 17.05 -2.10 -2.80
C SER A 16 17.63 -3.49 -2.56
N LEU A 17 18.88 -3.56 -2.07
CA LEU A 17 19.57 -4.81 -1.78
C LEU A 17 19.43 -5.26 -0.33
N HIS A 18 19.42 -4.33 0.62
CA HIS A 18 19.67 -4.66 2.04
C HIS A 18 18.52 -4.31 3.00
N ALA A 19 17.58 -3.45 2.62
CA ALA A 19 16.47 -3.10 3.51
C ALA A 19 15.61 -4.31 3.85
N GLY A 20 15.11 -4.35 5.07
CA GLY A 20 14.22 -5.40 5.56
C GLY A 20 14.90 -6.74 5.89
N TYR A 21 16.22 -6.89 5.67
CA TYR A 21 16.87 -8.17 5.91
C TYR A 21 18.09 -8.04 6.85
N GLN A 22 18.12 -8.91 7.86
CA GLN A 22 19.24 -8.99 8.82
C GLN A 22 19.85 -10.39 8.81
N PRO A 23 21.02 -10.59 8.14
CA PRO A 23 21.69 -11.90 8.08
C PRO A 23 21.97 -12.51 9.45
N SER A 24 22.33 -11.71 10.46
CA SER A 24 22.62 -12.18 11.82
C SER A 24 21.45 -12.89 12.52
N LYS A 25 20.22 -12.57 12.13
CA LYS A 25 19.01 -13.25 12.63
C LYS A 25 18.66 -14.53 11.84
N ASN A 26 19.40 -14.82 10.76
CA ASN A 26 19.10 -15.87 9.81
C ASN A 26 20.34 -16.75 9.53
N ALA A 27 20.99 -17.22 10.59
CA ALA A 27 22.20 -18.07 10.52
C ALA A 27 23.35 -17.48 9.66
N GLY A 28 23.40 -16.17 9.49
CA GLY A 28 24.39 -15.49 8.64
C GLY A 28 24.13 -15.59 7.13
N SER A 29 22.98 -16.10 6.70
CA SER A 29 22.62 -16.23 5.28
C SER A 29 22.68 -14.87 4.58
N ARG A 30 23.35 -14.80 3.42
CA ARG A 30 23.37 -13.59 2.58
C ARG A 30 22.07 -13.38 1.81
N GLN A 31 21.41 -14.47 1.43
CA GLN A 31 20.13 -14.47 0.75
C GLN A 31 18.99 -14.59 1.77
N VAL A 32 17.87 -13.99 1.44
CA VAL A 32 16.63 -14.14 2.22
C VAL A 32 16.20 -15.60 2.19
N PRO A 33 16.10 -16.31 3.33
CA PRO A 33 15.60 -17.67 3.36
C PRO A 33 14.14 -17.76 2.90
N ILE A 34 13.77 -18.85 2.25
CA ILE A 34 12.39 -19.15 1.89
C ILE A 34 11.75 -19.95 3.02
N TYR A 35 10.86 -19.30 3.77
CA TYR A 35 10.08 -19.95 4.84
C TYR A 35 8.83 -20.59 4.26
N GLN A 36 8.97 -21.80 3.78
CA GLN A 36 7.87 -22.59 3.19
C GLN A 36 7.13 -23.40 4.25
N THR A 37 6.42 -22.70 5.13
CA THR A 37 5.63 -23.29 6.21
C THR A 37 4.28 -22.59 6.35
N THR A 38 3.30 -23.28 6.93
CA THR A 38 1.97 -22.72 7.24
C THR A 38 1.91 -22.12 8.65
N SER A 39 2.51 -22.76 9.64
CA SER A 39 2.41 -22.38 11.06
C SER A 39 3.79 -22.34 11.72
N TYR A 40 3.86 -21.68 12.86
CA TYR A 40 5.08 -21.47 13.64
C TYR A 40 4.89 -22.01 15.04
N MET A 41 5.97 -22.50 15.65
CA MET A 41 5.96 -22.96 17.05
C MET A 41 5.94 -21.77 18.00
N PHE A 42 5.27 -21.95 19.12
CA PHE A 42 5.32 -21.04 20.25
C PHE A 42 6.27 -21.59 21.32
N ASP A 43 6.92 -20.72 22.06
CA ASP A 43 7.81 -21.11 23.14
C ASP A 43 7.01 -21.74 24.30
N ASP A 44 5.86 -21.11 24.61
CA ASP A 44 4.91 -21.51 25.67
C ASP A 44 3.52 -20.91 25.39
N VAL A 45 2.57 -21.13 26.29
CA VAL A 45 1.19 -20.65 26.21
C VAL A 45 1.11 -19.11 26.34
N ASP A 46 1.94 -18.52 27.20
CA ASP A 46 1.96 -17.06 27.41
C ASP A 46 2.51 -16.35 26.17
N HIS A 47 3.54 -16.92 25.53
CA HIS A 47 4.04 -16.43 24.23
C HIS A 47 2.94 -16.49 23.16
N ALA A 48 2.21 -17.60 23.06
CA ALA A 48 1.10 -17.71 22.13
C ALA A 48 0.04 -16.64 22.38
N ALA A 49 -0.39 -16.49 23.64
CA ALA A 49 -1.38 -15.48 24.01
C ALA A 49 -0.94 -14.05 23.64
N ALA A 50 0.31 -13.69 23.94
CA ALA A 50 0.86 -12.37 23.63
C ALA A 50 0.90 -12.09 22.12
N LEU A 51 1.19 -13.10 21.27
CA LEU A 51 1.15 -12.98 19.82
C LEU A 51 -0.28 -12.78 19.30
N PHE A 52 -1.24 -13.58 19.79
CA PHE A 52 -2.65 -13.46 19.38
C PHE A 52 -3.30 -12.15 19.84
N ASN A 53 -2.88 -11.62 21.00
CA ASN A 53 -3.32 -10.32 21.51
C ASN A 53 -2.59 -9.13 20.90
N LEU A 54 -1.64 -9.34 19.96
CA LEU A 54 -0.80 -8.31 19.34
C LEU A 54 0.06 -7.52 20.34
N GLU A 55 0.33 -8.08 21.51
CA GLU A 55 1.20 -7.51 22.54
C GLU A 55 2.69 -7.73 22.22
N ARG A 56 2.98 -8.70 21.37
CA ARG A 56 4.32 -9.07 20.92
C ARG A 56 4.35 -9.30 19.41
N GLY A 57 5.42 -8.85 18.74
CA GLY A 57 5.67 -9.14 17.33
C GLY A 57 6.15 -10.58 17.13
N GLY A 58 5.76 -11.22 16.05
CA GLY A 58 6.17 -12.56 15.67
C GLY A 58 5.27 -13.17 14.59
N HIS A 59 5.53 -14.43 14.25
CA HIS A 59 4.78 -15.15 13.23
C HIS A 59 3.92 -16.24 13.87
N ILE A 60 2.67 -16.31 13.45
CA ILE A 60 1.68 -17.32 13.92
C ILE A 60 1.37 -18.27 12.76
N TYR A 61 1.02 -17.69 11.62
CA TYR A 61 0.56 -18.42 10.45
C TYR A 61 0.90 -17.65 9.16
N SER A 62 1.42 -18.34 8.14
CA SER A 62 1.97 -17.67 6.94
C SER A 62 0.95 -16.87 6.12
N ARG A 63 -0.36 -17.13 6.24
CA ARG A 63 -1.41 -16.28 5.65
C ARG A 63 -1.46 -14.89 6.30
N MET A 64 -1.10 -14.79 7.60
CA MET A 64 -1.08 -13.52 8.33
C MET A 64 0.27 -12.80 8.19
N SER A 65 1.37 -13.55 8.36
CA SER A 65 2.73 -13.04 8.24
C SER A 65 3.71 -14.17 7.97
N ASN A 66 4.74 -13.88 7.17
CA ASN A 66 5.78 -14.85 6.83
C ASN A 66 7.12 -14.10 6.77
N PRO A 67 8.22 -14.63 7.33
CA PRO A 67 9.52 -13.93 7.35
C PRO A 67 10.05 -13.58 5.96
N THR A 68 9.80 -14.39 4.94
CA THR A 68 10.20 -14.10 3.56
C THR A 68 9.41 -12.92 2.99
N VAL A 69 8.09 -12.92 3.19
CA VAL A 69 7.19 -11.84 2.74
C VAL A 69 7.48 -10.55 3.50
N GLN A 70 7.74 -10.65 4.79
CA GLN A 70 8.08 -9.48 5.62
C GLN A 70 9.31 -8.73 5.07
N VAL A 71 10.33 -9.44 4.58
CA VAL A 71 11.50 -8.76 3.97
C VAL A 71 11.10 -7.96 2.73
N LEU A 72 10.16 -8.46 1.90
CA LEU A 72 9.62 -7.71 0.77
C LEU A 72 8.88 -6.45 1.26
N GLU A 73 7.98 -6.61 2.23
CA GLU A 73 7.18 -5.51 2.79
C GLU A 73 8.07 -4.41 3.37
N GLU A 74 9.03 -4.77 4.24
CA GLU A 74 9.96 -3.82 4.84
C GLU A 74 10.87 -3.14 3.79
N ARG A 75 11.27 -3.87 2.74
CA ARG A 75 12.11 -3.33 1.67
C ARG A 75 11.34 -2.32 0.80
N VAL A 76 10.15 -2.68 0.36
CA VAL A 76 9.29 -1.76 -0.43
C VAL A 76 8.92 -0.55 0.41
N CYS A 77 8.55 -0.75 1.68
CA CYS A 77 8.28 0.34 2.62
C CYS A 77 9.47 1.33 2.72
N ALA A 78 10.69 0.81 2.85
CA ALA A 78 11.90 1.64 2.92
C ALA A 78 12.20 2.38 1.59
N LEU A 79 11.93 1.74 0.44
CA LEU A 79 12.13 2.33 -0.88
C LEU A 79 11.11 3.43 -1.18
N GLU A 80 9.85 3.22 -0.80
CA GLU A 80 8.77 4.21 -0.95
C GLU A 80 8.83 5.34 0.11
N GLY A 81 9.54 5.12 1.21
CA GLY A 81 9.55 6.06 2.35
C GLY A 81 8.26 5.99 3.17
N GLY A 82 7.54 4.88 3.11
CA GLY A 82 6.31 4.66 3.85
C GLY A 82 6.52 4.33 5.33
N THR A 83 5.42 4.25 6.08
CA THR A 83 5.42 3.85 7.50
C THR A 83 5.35 2.33 7.65
N ALA A 84 4.58 1.67 6.80
CA ALA A 84 4.41 0.22 6.74
C ALA A 84 4.04 -0.21 5.32
N ALA A 85 4.16 -1.50 5.04
CA ALA A 85 3.69 -2.11 3.80
C ALA A 85 3.05 -3.46 4.09
N LEU A 86 2.10 -3.85 3.25
CA LEU A 86 1.44 -5.15 3.27
C LEU A 86 1.42 -5.73 1.86
N ALA A 87 2.02 -6.89 1.67
CA ALA A 87 2.01 -7.59 0.41
C ALA A 87 0.72 -8.40 0.23
N THR A 88 0.19 -8.37 -0.97
CA THR A 88 -0.99 -9.14 -1.38
C THR A 88 -0.69 -9.99 -2.60
N ALA A 89 -1.57 -10.93 -2.94
CA ALA A 89 -1.37 -11.85 -4.06
C ALA A 89 -1.38 -11.16 -5.45
N SER A 90 -1.90 -9.93 -5.54
CA SER A 90 -1.94 -9.14 -6.77
C SER A 90 -2.22 -7.66 -6.47
N GLY A 91 -1.87 -6.75 -7.39
CA GLY A 91 -2.24 -5.34 -7.30
C GLY A 91 -3.75 -5.14 -7.22
N MET A 92 -4.54 -5.93 -7.97
CA MET A 92 -6.02 -5.87 -7.86
C MET A 92 -6.51 -6.25 -6.47
N SER A 93 -5.87 -7.22 -5.79
CA SER A 93 -6.19 -7.55 -4.40
C SER A 93 -5.81 -6.41 -3.45
N ALA A 94 -4.67 -5.74 -3.69
CA ALA A 94 -4.26 -4.58 -2.90
C ALA A 94 -5.30 -3.47 -2.98
N ILE A 95 -5.72 -3.10 -4.19
CA ILE A 95 -6.74 -2.06 -4.39
C ILE A 95 -8.08 -2.46 -3.75
N PHE A 96 -8.55 -3.69 -4.01
CA PHE A 96 -9.83 -4.17 -3.46
C PHE A 96 -9.84 -4.16 -1.94
N LEU A 97 -8.80 -4.70 -1.30
CA LEU A 97 -8.69 -4.75 0.16
C LEU A 97 -8.58 -3.34 0.77
N THR A 98 -7.82 -2.44 0.15
CA THR A 98 -7.73 -1.04 0.58
C THR A 98 -9.12 -0.38 0.58
N ILE A 99 -9.86 -0.48 -0.51
CA ILE A 99 -11.20 0.12 -0.59
C ILE A 99 -12.18 -0.52 0.40
N MET A 100 -12.16 -1.85 0.53
CA MET A 100 -13.03 -2.55 1.48
C MET A 100 -12.69 -2.27 2.95
N THR A 101 -11.46 -1.86 3.24
CA THR A 101 -11.04 -1.44 4.59
C THR A 101 -11.54 -0.01 4.90
N LEU A 102 -11.56 0.86 3.90
CA LEU A 102 -11.94 2.27 4.08
C LEU A 102 -13.45 2.50 3.98
N CYS A 103 -14.17 1.69 3.19
CA CYS A 103 -15.54 1.93 2.80
C CYS A 103 -16.50 0.87 3.34
N ASN A 104 -17.69 1.33 3.72
CA ASN A 104 -18.87 0.51 3.99
C ASN A 104 -19.92 0.69 2.90
N ALA A 105 -20.99 -0.12 2.94
CA ALA A 105 -22.14 0.07 2.08
C ALA A 105 -22.77 1.47 2.29
N GLY A 106 -22.99 2.19 1.20
CA GLY A 106 -23.45 3.58 1.21
C GLY A 106 -22.34 4.61 1.08
N ASP A 107 -21.06 4.24 1.23
CA ASP A 107 -19.93 5.15 1.06
C ASP A 107 -19.60 5.44 -0.41
N HIS A 108 -18.78 6.45 -0.62
CA HIS A 108 -18.44 6.98 -1.93
C HIS A 108 -16.90 7.13 -2.10
N MET A 109 -16.43 6.91 -3.33
CA MET A 109 -15.05 7.15 -3.75
C MET A 109 -15.02 8.12 -4.94
N VAL A 110 -14.08 9.06 -4.92
CA VAL A 110 -13.72 9.86 -6.10
C VAL A 110 -12.51 9.20 -6.77
N VAL A 111 -12.59 8.96 -8.07
CA VAL A 111 -11.63 8.10 -8.77
C VAL A 111 -11.18 8.74 -10.08
N SER A 112 -9.88 8.71 -10.39
CA SER A 112 -9.39 9.10 -11.70
C SER A 112 -10.02 8.26 -12.80
N SER A 113 -10.34 8.87 -13.94
CA SER A 113 -10.94 8.17 -15.08
C SER A 113 -9.93 7.44 -15.97
N GLN A 114 -8.63 7.75 -15.82
CA GLN A 114 -7.54 7.12 -16.57
C GLN A 114 -6.87 6.07 -15.69
N LEU A 115 -7.37 4.83 -15.75
CA LEU A 115 -6.94 3.70 -14.93
C LEU A 115 -6.81 2.45 -15.78
N TYR A 116 -6.04 1.49 -15.28
CA TYR A 116 -6.03 0.13 -15.79
C TYR A 116 -7.45 -0.45 -15.89
N GLY A 117 -7.74 -1.14 -16.99
CA GLY A 117 -9.08 -1.65 -17.27
C GLY A 117 -9.69 -2.52 -16.17
N GLY A 118 -8.86 -3.33 -15.48
CA GLY A 118 -9.29 -4.11 -14.32
C GLY A 118 -9.74 -3.22 -13.16
N THR A 119 -9.02 -2.14 -12.90
CA THR A 119 -9.36 -1.15 -11.86
C THR A 119 -10.64 -0.39 -12.21
N VAL A 120 -10.81 0.01 -13.50
CA VAL A 120 -12.08 0.61 -13.95
C VAL A 120 -13.27 -0.33 -13.70
N ASN A 121 -13.12 -1.62 -14.04
CA ASN A 121 -14.17 -2.60 -13.82
C ASN A 121 -14.43 -2.85 -12.32
N LEU A 122 -13.41 -2.83 -11.50
CA LEU A 122 -13.56 -2.92 -10.04
C LEU A 122 -14.48 -1.79 -9.52
N PHE A 123 -14.14 -0.54 -9.83
CA PHE A 123 -14.91 0.62 -9.35
C PHE A 123 -16.29 0.74 -10.00
N ARG A 124 -16.43 0.37 -11.28
CA ARG A 124 -17.69 0.54 -12.03
C ARG A 124 -18.67 -0.62 -11.85
N LEU A 125 -18.18 -1.85 -11.73
CA LEU A 125 -19.03 -3.06 -11.78
C LEU A 125 -19.01 -3.85 -10.47
N THR A 126 -17.87 -3.94 -9.79
CA THR A 126 -17.71 -4.81 -8.62
C THR A 126 -18.10 -4.09 -7.33
N LEU A 127 -17.51 -2.94 -7.03
CA LEU A 127 -17.76 -2.20 -5.80
C LEU A 127 -19.23 -1.76 -5.62
N PRO A 128 -19.99 -1.40 -6.68
CA PRO A 128 -21.42 -1.14 -6.53
C PRO A 128 -22.23 -2.31 -5.97
N LYS A 129 -21.80 -3.56 -6.20
CA LYS A 129 -22.44 -4.75 -5.59
C LYS A 129 -22.28 -4.81 -4.06
N PHE A 130 -21.29 -4.11 -3.54
CA PHE A 130 -21.05 -3.91 -2.10
C PHE A 130 -21.65 -2.60 -1.58
N GLY A 131 -22.43 -1.89 -2.40
CA GLY A 131 -23.06 -0.62 -2.04
C GLY A 131 -22.11 0.58 -2.06
N ILE A 132 -20.90 0.47 -2.59
CA ILE A 132 -19.92 1.56 -2.70
C ILE A 132 -20.13 2.28 -4.02
N LYS A 133 -20.32 3.61 -3.97
CA LYS A 133 -20.52 4.45 -5.16
C LYS A 133 -19.21 5.10 -5.59
N THR A 134 -19.12 5.41 -6.88
CA THR A 134 -17.91 6.01 -7.47
C THR A 134 -18.24 7.15 -8.41
N THR A 135 -17.52 8.27 -8.28
CA THR A 135 -17.50 9.35 -9.29
C THR A 135 -16.15 9.38 -9.98
N PHE A 136 -16.15 9.25 -11.32
CA PHE A 136 -14.93 9.32 -12.13
C PHE A 136 -14.66 10.74 -12.57
N VAL A 137 -13.40 11.18 -12.43
CA VAL A 137 -12.90 12.52 -12.76
C VAL A 137 -11.67 12.41 -13.65
N LYS A 138 -11.50 13.31 -14.63
CA LYS A 138 -10.29 13.34 -15.46
C LYS A 138 -9.06 13.66 -14.61
N PRO A 139 -7.88 13.03 -14.87
CA PRO A 139 -6.69 13.15 -14.01
C PRO A 139 -6.21 14.58 -13.75
N ARG A 140 -6.46 15.50 -14.70
CA ARG A 140 -6.03 16.91 -14.61
C ARG A 140 -7.14 17.88 -14.24
N ASP A 141 -8.37 17.39 -14.05
CA ASP A 141 -9.53 18.22 -13.68
C ASP A 141 -9.61 18.36 -12.15
N THR A 142 -8.74 19.19 -11.59
CA THR A 142 -8.68 19.44 -10.15
C THR A 142 -9.98 19.99 -9.59
N GLU A 143 -10.65 20.89 -10.34
CA GLU A 143 -11.98 21.39 -9.97
C GLU A 143 -13.03 20.27 -9.97
N GLY A 144 -12.94 19.34 -10.91
CA GLY A 144 -13.78 18.15 -10.96
C GLY A 144 -13.59 17.26 -9.73
N PHE A 145 -12.36 17.05 -9.27
CA PHE A 145 -12.09 16.33 -8.01
C PHE A 145 -12.76 17.01 -6.82
N LYS A 146 -12.60 18.31 -6.69
CA LYS A 146 -13.22 19.08 -5.60
C LYS A 146 -14.74 19.00 -5.60
N LYS A 147 -15.38 19.15 -6.78
CA LYS A 147 -16.83 19.08 -6.94
C LYS A 147 -17.41 17.68 -6.75
N ALA A 148 -16.61 16.64 -6.99
CA ALA A 148 -17.05 15.25 -6.86
C ALA A 148 -17.12 14.76 -5.40
N ILE A 149 -16.48 15.46 -4.45
CA ILE A 149 -16.50 15.11 -3.03
C ILE A 149 -17.90 15.29 -2.46
N GLN A 150 -18.39 14.26 -1.79
CA GLN A 150 -19.68 14.18 -1.11
C GLN A 150 -19.46 13.98 0.40
N PRO A 151 -20.46 14.21 1.25
CA PRO A 151 -20.32 13.99 2.70
C PRO A 151 -19.92 12.58 3.12
N ASN A 152 -20.25 11.58 2.27
CA ASN A 152 -19.91 10.16 2.46
C ASN A 152 -18.69 9.71 1.63
N THR A 153 -17.91 10.62 1.06
CA THR A 153 -16.66 10.28 0.36
C THR A 153 -15.60 9.82 1.35
N LYS A 154 -15.00 8.67 1.11
CA LYS A 154 -13.98 8.06 1.98
C LYS A 154 -12.55 8.17 1.46
N GLY A 155 -12.36 8.58 0.22
CA GLY A 155 -11.03 8.76 -0.34
C GLY A 155 -11.05 9.14 -1.81
N ILE A 156 -9.88 9.54 -2.29
CA ILE A 156 -9.61 9.74 -3.71
C ILE A 156 -8.64 8.66 -4.16
N PHE A 157 -8.93 7.99 -5.29
CA PHE A 157 -8.06 6.98 -5.89
C PHE A 157 -7.61 7.41 -7.28
N GLY A 158 -6.34 7.17 -7.61
CA GLY A 158 -5.81 7.38 -8.95
C GLY A 158 -4.56 6.58 -9.25
N GLU A 159 -4.25 6.46 -10.55
CA GLU A 159 -2.94 6.07 -11.03
C GLU A 159 -2.13 7.34 -11.31
N LEU A 160 -0.88 7.39 -10.85
CA LEU A 160 -0.03 8.56 -11.12
C LEU A 160 0.18 8.75 -12.63
N VAL A 161 0.39 7.66 -13.36
CA VAL A 161 0.40 7.62 -14.84
C VAL A 161 -0.73 6.69 -15.28
N GLY A 162 -1.75 7.27 -15.88
CA GLY A 162 -2.95 6.54 -16.29
C GLY A 162 -2.71 5.55 -17.43
N ASN A 163 -3.31 4.38 -17.33
CA ASN A 163 -3.25 3.33 -18.34
C ASN A 163 -4.56 3.30 -19.16
N PRO A 164 -4.57 3.32 -20.50
CA PRO A 164 -3.41 3.30 -21.42
C PRO A 164 -2.94 4.70 -21.89
N GLY A 165 -3.62 5.76 -21.48
CA GLY A 165 -3.43 7.10 -22.05
C GLY A 165 -2.14 7.80 -21.63
N ASN A 166 -1.39 7.27 -20.65
CA ASN A 166 -0.18 7.88 -20.09
C ASN A 166 -0.38 9.33 -19.58
N GLU A 167 -1.61 9.68 -19.23
CA GLU A 167 -1.93 10.98 -18.69
C GLU A 167 -1.52 11.06 -17.22
N LEU A 168 -0.74 12.08 -16.87
CA LEU A 168 -0.29 12.31 -15.52
C LEU A 168 -1.40 12.96 -14.68
N MET A 169 -1.63 12.43 -13.49
CA MET A 169 -2.48 13.04 -12.48
C MET A 169 -1.76 14.24 -11.86
N ASN A 170 -2.48 15.36 -11.65
CA ASN A 170 -1.95 16.50 -10.89
C ASN A 170 -2.01 16.20 -9.38
N MET A 171 -1.13 15.28 -8.96
CA MET A 171 -1.15 14.73 -7.61
C MET A 171 -0.99 15.78 -6.50
N PRO A 172 -0.09 16.79 -6.59
CA PRO A 172 0.03 17.80 -5.55
C PRO A 172 -1.27 18.58 -5.28
N GLU A 173 -1.98 18.97 -6.33
CA GLU A 173 -3.26 19.68 -6.18
C GLU A 173 -4.36 18.75 -5.65
N VAL A 174 -4.45 17.52 -6.17
CA VAL A 174 -5.42 16.53 -5.70
C VAL A 174 -5.14 16.14 -4.24
N SER A 175 -3.86 16.06 -3.83
CA SER A 175 -3.49 15.86 -2.43
C SER A 175 -3.99 16.98 -1.52
N ASN A 176 -3.86 18.23 -1.95
CA ASN A 176 -4.39 19.37 -1.18
C ASN A 176 -5.91 19.28 -1.04
N ILE A 177 -6.62 18.94 -2.12
CA ILE A 177 -8.08 18.73 -2.10
C ILE A 177 -8.45 17.61 -1.12
N ALA A 178 -7.74 16.49 -1.14
CA ALA A 178 -7.98 15.38 -0.22
C ALA A 178 -7.77 15.79 1.24
N LYS A 179 -6.68 16.52 1.53
CA LYS A 179 -6.36 17.05 2.86
C LYS A 179 -7.41 18.06 3.36
N GLU A 180 -7.86 18.99 2.51
CA GLU A 180 -8.93 19.94 2.85
C GLU A 180 -10.24 19.23 3.20
N ALA A 181 -10.52 18.10 2.52
CA ALA A 181 -11.70 17.28 2.78
C ALA A 181 -11.53 16.28 3.94
N GLY A 182 -10.32 16.12 4.50
CA GLY A 182 -10.02 15.17 5.57
C GLY A 182 -10.13 13.70 5.13
N ILE A 183 -9.85 13.39 3.86
CA ILE A 183 -9.91 12.05 3.28
C ILE A 183 -8.56 11.65 2.67
N PRO A 184 -8.19 10.35 2.65
CA PRO A 184 -6.92 9.90 2.08
C PRO A 184 -6.87 10.01 0.56
N LEU A 185 -5.66 10.27 0.04
CA LEU A 185 -5.28 10.11 -1.35
C LEU A 185 -4.55 8.78 -1.52
N ILE A 186 -5.09 7.90 -2.37
CA ILE A 186 -4.60 6.56 -2.65
C ILE A 186 -4.05 6.53 -4.08
N ILE A 187 -2.78 6.16 -4.24
CA ILE A 187 -2.09 6.20 -5.53
C ILE A 187 -1.55 4.82 -5.92
N ASP A 188 -2.00 4.32 -7.05
CA ASP A 188 -1.32 3.23 -7.74
C ASP A 188 -0.13 3.79 -8.52
N SER A 189 1.08 3.40 -8.11
CA SER A 189 2.35 3.82 -8.70
C SER A 189 3.06 2.69 -9.46
N THR A 190 2.32 1.75 -10.02
CA THR A 190 2.84 0.57 -10.71
C THR A 190 3.86 0.92 -11.80
N TYR A 191 3.60 1.95 -12.61
CA TYR A 191 4.52 2.33 -13.70
C TYR A 191 5.80 2.99 -13.22
N GLN A 192 5.72 3.88 -12.25
CA GLN A 192 6.85 4.70 -11.82
C GLN A 192 7.82 3.95 -10.93
N THR A 193 7.30 3.05 -10.10
CA THR A 193 8.04 2.41 -9.03
C THR A 193 8.69 3.46 -8.08
N PRO A 194 9.18 3.09 -6.90
CA PRO A 194 9.81 4.04 -5.99
C PRO A 194 11.12 4.64 -6.52
N TYR A 195 11.65 4.12 -7.65
CA TYR A 195 12.85 4.65 -8.27
C TYR A 195 12.59 5.97 -9.02
N LEU A 196 11.47 6.07 -9.74
CA LEU A 196 11.15 7.25 -10.55
C LEU A 196 10.33 8.28 -9.79
N CYS A 197 9.42 7.84 -8.91
CA CYS A 197 8.58 8.71 -8.11
C CYS A 197 8.10 7.99 -6.86
N ARG A 198 8.14 8.67 -5.72
CA ARG A 198 7.58 8.22 -4.44
C ARG A 198 6.33 9.04 -4.13
N PRO A 199 5.14 8.50 -4.28
CA PRO A 199 3.89 9.25 -4.10
C PRO A 199 3.75 9.90 -2.72
N PHE A 200 4.32 9.30 -1.66
CA PHE A 200 4.29 9.87 -0.32
C PHE A 200 5.00 11.23 -0.22
N GLU A 201 6.08 11.45 -0.99
CA GLU A 201 6.79 12.74 -1.03
C GLU A 201 5.93 13.83 -1.69
N HIS A 202 4.87 13.45 -2.38
CA HIS A 202 3.95 14.34 -3.09
C HIS A 202 2.54 14.34 -2.50
N GLY A 203 2.38 13.77 -1.29
CA GLY A 203 1.18 13.87 -0.49
C GLY A 203 0.14 12.78 -0.67
N ALA A 204 0.51 11.63 -1.24
CA ALA A 204 -0.29 10.42 -1.08
C ALA A 204 -0.24 9.91 0.37
N ASP A 205 -1.31 9.25 0.80
CA ASP A 205 -1.43 8.64 2.13
C ASP A 205 -1.27 7.12 2.05
N LEU A 206 -1.62 6.52 0.89
CA LEU A 206 -1.57 5.09 0.60
C LEU A 206 -1.09 4.86 -0.83
#